data_cbe7dabb6446f961032235dea0047752
#
_entry.id   cbe7dabb6446f961032235dea0047752
#
_cell.length_a   1.000
_cell.length_b   1.000
_cell.length_c   1.000
_cell.angle_alpha   90.00
_cell.angle_beta   90.00
_cell.angle_gamma   90.00
#
_symmetry.space_group_name_H-M   'P 1'
#
loop_
_entity.id
_entity.type
_entity.pdbx_description
1 polymer ?
#
loop_
_entity_poly.entity_id
_entity_poly.type
_entity_poly.pdbx_seq_one_letter_code
_entity_poly.pdbx_strand_id
1 'polypeptide(L)'
;MHGPVASFPVGMLERVASGTVDPASPAPELAEIAALSPRRRALILVAMTGSLSMIMMDTTVVGVALAQIGRDLGLGESQLAWVVNAYLLALAALIALGGRIGDLVGKNRAFTVGVTIFALASLLCGLATSGSMLIAARVLQAVGAVLMQPASGAIVISTAAPGREGRTMGIYIGISMLSLAIGPVLGGIVTERFGWHWIFFINLPIAAIALVLAAW
;
A
#
# COMPACT_ATOMS: atom_id res chain seq x y z
N MET A 1 -6.34 24.10 -27.77
CA MET A 1 -6.04 23.36 -26.51
C MET A 1 -5.42 22.03 -26.96
N HIS A 2 -4.09 21.95 -27.00
CA HIS A 2 -3.37 20.72 -27.36
C HIS A 2 -3.15 19.93 -26.08
N GLY A 3 -3.75 18.72 -25.99
CA GLY A 3 -3.47 17.76 -24.92
C GLY A 3 -2.01 17.27 -25.01
N PRO A 4 -1.40 16.80 -23.92
CA PRO A 4 -0.03 16.33 -23.92
C PRO A 4 0.07 15.08 -24.80
N VAL A 5 0.85 15.18 -25.88
CA VAL A 5 1.26 14.05 -26.70
C VAL A 5 2.11 13.14 -25.81
N ALA A 6 1.62 11.93 -25.54
CA ALA A 6 2.40 10.90 -24.86
C ALA A 6 3.69 10.68 -25.66
N SER A 7 4.84 10.98 -25.08
CA SER A 7 6.14 10.74 -25.68
C SER A 7 6.37 9.23 -25.76
N PHE A 8 6.13 8.66 -26.95
CA PHE A 8 6.53 7.29 -27.25
C PHE A 8 8.05 7.15 -27.13
N PRO A 9 8.57 6.08 -26.53
CA PRO A 9 10.01 5.85 -26.46
C PRO A 9 10.56 5.76 -27.89
N VAL A 10 11.59 6.57 -28.19
CA VAL A 10 12.19 6.73 -29.51
C VAL A 10 12.54 5.38 -30.17
N GLY A 11 12.96 4.39 -29.39
CA GLY A 11 13.26 3.04 -29.90
C GLY A 11 12.05 2.23 -30.40
N MET A 12 10.82 2.62 -30.07
CA MET A 12 9.61 1.97 -30.56
C MET A 12 9.28 2.43 -31.98
N LEU A 13 9.51 3.70 -32.30
CA LEU A 13 9.30 4.26 -33.62
C LEU A 13 10.30 3.68 -34.65
N GLU A 14 11.56 3.45 -34.24
CA GLU A 14 12.57 2.80 -35.09
C GLU A 14 12.22 1.35 -35.42
N ARG A 15 11.67 0.58 -34.47
CA ARG A 15 11.24 -0.81 -34.67
C ARG A 15 9.99 -0.92 -35.54
N VAL A 16 9.07 0.05 -35.46
CA VAL A 16 7.90 0.13 -36.36
C VAL A 16 8.34 0.49 -37.75
N ALA A 17 9.27 1.46 -37.91
CA ALA A 17 9.80 1.88 -39.20
C ALA A 17 10.63 0.78 -39.88
N SER A 18 11.29 -0.11 -39.14
CA SER A 18 12.05 -1.26 -39.65
C SER A 18 11.16 -2.48 -39.98
N GLY A 19 9.85 -2.43 -39.78
CA GLY A 19 8.93 -3.54 -40.06
C GLY A 19 9.12 -4.75 -39.14
N THR A 20 9.90 -4.62 -38.03
CA THR A 20 10.17 -5.70 -37.08
C THR A 20 9.10 -5.82 -36.01
N VAL A 21 8.15 -4.87 -35.93
CA VAL A 21 7.01 -4.92 -35.01
C VAL A 21 5.74 -4.59 -35.80
N ASP A 22 4.78 -5.51 -35.76
CA ASP A 22 3.43 -5.24 -36.28
C ASP A 22 2.79 -4.16 -35.40
N PRO A 23 2.39 -2.99 -35.96
CA PRO A 23 1.75 -1.92 -35.20
C PRO A 23 0.41 -2.35 -34.55
N ALA A 24 -0.19 -3.47 -34.98
CA ALA A 24 -1.38 -4.06 -34.41
C ALA A 24 -1.06 -5.07 -33.28
N SER A 25 0.22 -5.43 -33.10
CA SER A 25 0.63 -6.34 -32.02
C SER A 25 0.64 -5.59 -30.69
N PRO A 26 -0.05 -6.09 -29.64
CA PRO A 26 0.02 -5.50 -28.32
C PRO A 26 1.49 -5.49 -27.84
N ALA A 27 1.89 -4.41 -27.17
CA ALA A 27 3.22 -4.33 -26.57
C ALA A 27 3.51 -5.62 -25.77
N PRO A 28 4.75 -6.17 -25.79
CA PRO A 28 5.09 -7.45 -25.14
C PRO A 28 4.59 -7.54 -23.71
N GLU A 29 4.62 -6.43 -22.99
CA GLU A 29 4.15 -6.30 -21.62
C GLU A 29 2.62 -6.51 -21.49
N LEU A 30 1.84 -6.00 -22.46
CA LEU A 30 0.40 -6.20 -22.52
C LEU A 30 0.03 -7.65 -22.89
N ALA A 31 0.83 -8.28 -23.74
CA ALA A 31 0.64 -9.69 -24.08
C ALA A 31 0.94 -10.60 -22.89
N GLU A 32 1.97 -10.30 -22.11
CA GLU A 32 2.31 -11.03 -20.88
C GLU A 32 1.22 -10.86 -19.82
N ILE A 33 0.69 -9.65 -19.62
CA ILE A 33 -0.43 -9.39 -18.72
C ILE A 33 -1.70 -10.11 -19.18
N ALA A 34 -1.98 -10.12 -20.49
CA ALA A 34 -3.13 -10.83 -21.04
C ALA A 34 -3.04 -12.35 -20.83
N ALA A 35 -1.83 -12.90 -20.79
CA ALA A 35 -1.55 -14.31 -20.57
C ALA A 35 -1.69 -14.76 -19.10
N LEU A 36 -1.86 -13.81 -18.14
CA LEU A 36 -2.02 -14.17 -16.74
C LEU A 36 -3.26 -15.04 -16.52
N SER A 37 -3.07 -16.19 -15.85
CA SER A 37 -4.18 -17.05 -15.48
C SER A 37 -5.17 -16.34 -14.54
N PRO A 38 -6.47 -16.69 -14.57
CA PRO A 38 -7.46 -16.10 -13.66
C PRO A 38 -7.08 -16.25 -12.18
N ARG A 39 -6.44 -17.36 -11.81
CA ARG A 39 -5.95 -17.59 -10.44
C ARG A 39 -4.85 -16.60 -10.06
N ARG A 40 -3.88 -16.36 -10.93
CA ARG A 40 -2.78 -15.43 -10.66
C ARG A 40 -3.31 -13.99 -10.52
N ARG A 41 -4.23 -13.57 -11.38
CA ARG A 41 -4.92 -12.26 -11.24
C ARG A 41 -5.66 -12.12 -9.92
N ALA A 42 -6.36 -13.17 -9.48
CA ALA A 42 -7.06 -13.17 -8.20
C ALA A 42 -6.08 -13.06 -7.02
N LEU A 43 -4.95 -13.79 -7.04
CA LEU A 43 -3.93 -13.71 -5.99
C LEU A 43 -3.28 -12.33 -5.91
N ILE A 44 -2.96 -11.72 -7.06
CA ILE A 44 -2.45 -10.34 -7.12
C ILE A 44 -3.48 -9.37 -6.52
N LEU A 45 -4.76 -9.49 -6.92
CA LEU A 45 -5.82 -8.64 -6.38
C LEU A 45 -5.94 -8.80 -4.85
N VAL A 46 -5.89 -10.03 -4.34
CA VAL A 46 -5.93 -10.30 -2.88
C VAL A 46 -4.73 -9.66 -2.18
N ALA A 47 -3.51 -9.81 -2.70
CA ALA A 47 -2.30 -9.22 -2.12
C ALA A 47 -2.38 -7.69 -2.09
N MET A 48 -2.77 -7.08 -3.21
CA MET A 48 -2.88 -5.62 -3.33
C MET A 48 -4.00 -5.06 -2.46
N THR A 49 -5.16 -5.74 -2.43
CA THR A 49 -6.30 -5.34 -1.59
C THR A 49 -5.95 -5.49 -0.11
N GLY A 50 -5.31 -6.58 0.28
CA GLY A 50 -4.85 -6.80 1.66
C GLY A 50 -3.88 -5.71 2.12
N SER A 51 -2.94 -5.30 1.27
CA SER A 51 -1.98 -4.24 1.60
C SER A 51 -2.64 -2.86 1.73
N LEU A 52 -3.60 -2.50 0.87
CA LEU A 52 -4.35 -1.25 1.03
C LEU A 52 -5.27 -1.31 2.27
N SER A 53 -5.92 -2.45 2.49
CA SER A 53 -6.74 -2.68 3.69
C SER A 53 -5.95 -2.50 4.99
N MET A 54 -4.69 -2.95 5.01
CA MET A 54 -3.77 -2.76 6.13
C MET A 54 -3.52 -1.27 6.40
N ILE A 55 -3.24 -0.46 5.38
CA ILE A 55 -3.10 1.01 5.50
C ILE A 55 -4.39 1.64 6.03
N MET A 56 -5.54 1.27 5.45
CA MET A 56 -6.84 1.85 5.81
C MET A 56 -7.22 1.52 7.26
N MET A 57 -7.05 0.28 7.67
CA MET A 57 -7.32 -0.16 9.02
C MET A 57 -6.37 0.51 10.03
N ASP A 58 -5.07 0.59 9.72
CA ASP A 58 -4.06 1.23 10.58
C ASP A 58 -4.39 2.70 10.85
N THR A 59 -4.98 3.40 9.88
CA THR A 59 -5.38 4.81 10.03
C THR A 59 -6.44 5.00 11.12
N THR A 60 -7.31 4.03 11.35
CA THR A 60 -8.45 4.15 12.28
C THR A 60 -8.26 3.39 13.59
N VAL A 61 -7.58 2.25 13.57
CA VAL A 61 -7.39 1.39 14.74
C VAL A 61 -6.59 2.07 15.84
N VAL A 62 -5.58 2.87 15.48
CA VAL A 62 -4.72 3.60 16.42
C VAL A 62 -5.52 4.63 17.23
N GLY A 63 -6.51 5.29 16.60
CA GLY A 63 -7.35 6.27 17.28
C GLY A 63 -8.08 5.71 18.50
N VAL A 64 -8.54 4.45 18.43
CA VAL A 64 -9.22 3.77 19.53
C VAL A 64 -8.24 3.37 20.65
N ALA A 65 -7.01 3.04 20.28
CA ALA A 65 -5.97 2.61 21.21
C ALA A 65 -5.29 3.77 21.97
N LEU A 66 -5.48 5.04 21.55
CA LEU A 66 -4.77 6.21 22.11
C LEU A 66 -4.88 6.32 23.61
N ALA A 67 -6.06 6.05 24.19
CA ALA A 67 -6.27 6.14 25.63
C ALA A 67 -5.41 5.12 26.42
N GLN A 68 -5.22 3.93 25.89
CA GLN A 68 -4.35 2.93 26.49
C GLN A 68 -2.88 3.24 26.26
N ILE A 69 -2.50 3.64 25.04
CA ILE A 69 -1.14 4.10 24.71
C ILE A 69 -0.70 5.23 25.64
N GLY A 70 -1.60 6.19 25.88
CA GLY A 70 -1.34 7.31 26.79
C GLY A 70 -1.06 6.89 28.22
N ARG A 71 -1.84 5.95 28.75
CA ARG A 71 -1.63 5.43 30.10
C ARG A 71 -0.33 4.63 30.22
N ASP A 72 -0.09 3.74 29.27
CA ASP A 72 1.02 2.79 29.31
C ASP A 72 2.39 3.47 29.09
N LEU A 73 2.43 4.48 28.21
CA LEU A 73 3.66 5.22 27.88
C LEU A 73 3.77 6.58 28.61
N GLY A 74 2.80 6.94 29.45
CA GLY A 74 2.79 8.21 30.19
C GLY A 74 2.73 9.45 29.29
N LEU A 75 1.96 9.42 28.18
CA LEU A 75 1.93 10.47 27.19
C LEU A 75 0.85 11.52 27.50
N GLY A 76 1.22 12.79 27.33
CA GLY A 76 0.28 13.89 27.36
C GLY A 76 -0.49 14.03 26.02
N GLU A 77 -1.56 14.85 26.03
CA GLU A 77 -2.46 15.04 24.88
C GLU A 77 -1.73 15.43 23.58
N SER A 78 -0.73 16.31 23.68
CA SER A 78 0.07 16.73 22.51
C SER A 78 0.83 15.57 21.89
N GLN A 79 1.43 14.70 22.69
CA GLN A 79 2.17 13.54 22.20
C GLN A 79 1.22 12.51 21.59
N LEU A 80 0.05 12.29 22.18
CA LEU A 80 -0.99 11.41 21.62
C LEU A 80 -1.47 11.91 20.25
N ALA A 81 -1.68 13.21 20.11
CA ALA A 81 -2.00 13.80 18.81
C ALA A 81 -0.90 13.55 17.77
N TRP A 82 0.37 13.60 18.17
CA TRP A 82 1.50 13.32 17.28
C TRP A 82 1.60 11.84 16.88
N VAL A 83 1.19 10.89 17.70
CA VAL A 83 1.15 9.45 17.32
C VAL A 83 0.30 9.24 16.06
N VAL A 84 -0.81 9.95 15.92
CA VAL A 84 -1.67 9.88 14.73
C VAL A 84 -1.18 10.81 13.63
N ASN A 85 -0.95 12.08 13.98
CA ASN A 85 -0.66 13.12 12.99
C ASN A 85 0.68 12.91 12.29
N ALA A 86 1.71 12.38 12.95
CA ALA A 86 3.00 12.12 12.32
C ALA A 86 2.88 11.16 11.13
N TYR A 87 2.07 10.11 11.26
CA TYR A 87 1.76 9.19 10.17
C TYR A 87 1.00 9.88 9.03
N LEU A 88 -0.10 10.58 9.36
CA LEU A 88 -0.95 11.23 8.37
C LEU A 88 -0.23 12.34 7.61
N LEU A 89 0.55 13.17 8.31
CA LEU A 89 1.32 14.26 7.71
C LEU A 89 2.43 13.71 6.81
N ALA A 90 3.17 12.69 7.26
CA ALA A 90 4.20 12.06 6.44
C ALA A 90 3.60 11.40 5.20
N LEU A 91 2.47 10.70 5.35
CA LEU A 91 1.74 10.10 4.24
C LEU A 91 1.28 11.17 3.24
N ALA A 92 0.61 12.22 3.70
CA ALA A 92 0.11 13.28 2.84
C ALA A 92 1.22 14.05 2.12
N ALA A 93 2.32 14.35 2.83
CA ALA A 93 3.45 15.09 2.26
C ALA A 93 4.22 14.30 1.21
N LEU A 94 4.31 12.97 1.36
CA LEU A 94 5.20 12.14 0.55
C LEU A 94 4.48 11.28 -0.49
N ILE A 95 3.15 11.22 -0.51
CA ILE A 95 2.40 10.30 -1.39
C ILE A 95 2.71 10.50 -2.88
N ALA A 96 2.86 11.75 -3.33
CA ALA A 96 3.22 12.06 -4.71
C ALA A 96 4.65 11.60 -5.05
N LEU A 97 5.57 11.71 -4.09
CA LEU A 97 6.94 11.23 -4.22
C LEU A 97 6.99 9.71 -4.35
N GLY A 98 6.18 8.99 -3.56
CA GLY A 98 6.07 7.53 -3.63
C GLY A 98 5.59 7.05 -5.00
N GLY A 99 4.59 7.71 -5.58
CA GLY A 99 4.17 7.43 -6.95
C GLY A 99 5.30 7.62 -7.96
N ARG A 100 6.03 8.75 -7.86
CA ARG A 100 7.17 9.03 -8.74
C ARG A 100 8.32 8.03 -8.59
N ILE A 101 8.64 7.62 -7.37
CA ILE A 101 9.64 6.58 -7.12
C ILE A 101 9.18 5.25 -7.75
N GLY A 102 7.91 4.88 -7.59
CA GLY A 102 7.33 3.68 -8.21
C GLY A 102 7.45 3.66 -9.74
N ASP A 103 7.30 4.82 -10.38
CA ASP A 103 7.49 4.95 -11.84
C ASP A 103 8.97 4.79 -12.26
N LEU A 104 9.92 5.24 -11.42
CA LEU A 104 11.35 5.16 -11.71
C LEU A 104 11.97 3.79 -11.45
N VAL A 105 11.62 3.17 -10.30
CA VAL A 105 12.24 1.89 -9.88
C VAL A 105 11.43 0.65 -10.28
N GLY A 106 10.22 0.87 -10.77
CA GLY A 106 9.25 -0.18 -11.10
C GLY A 106 8.26 -0.47 -9.95
N LYS A 107 7.00 -0.66 -10.31
CA LYS A 107 5.86 -0.78 -9.38
C LYS A 107 6.00 -1.96 -8.42
N ASN A 108 6.45 -3.13 -8.92
CA ASN A 108 6.65 -4.32 -8.10
C ASN A 108 7.74 -4.11 -7.04
N ARG A 109 8.85 -3.47 -7.40
CA ARG A 109 9.94 -3.16 -6.45
C ARG A 109 9.49 -2.14 -5.41
N ALA A 110 8.84 -1.06 -5.84
CA ALA A 110 8.31 -0.05 -4.94
C ALA A 110 7.30 -0.66 -3.96
N PHE A 111 6.40 -1.53 -4.44
CA PHE A 111 5.45 -2.25 -3.60
C PHE A 111 6.16 -3.15 -2.57
N THR A 112 7.08 -4.01 -3.01
CA THR A 112 7.80 -4.94 -2.12
C THR A 112 8.60 -4.20 -1.04
N VAL A 113 9.35 -3.17 -1.42
CA VAL A 113 10.10 -2.32 -0.48
C VAL A 113 9.14 -1.60 0.46
N GLY A 114 8.04 -1.04 -0.05
CA GLY A 114 7.04 -0.35 0.75
C GLY A 114 6.40 -1.25 1.81
N VAL A 115 5.95 -2.47 1.42
CA VAL A 115 5.38 -3.46 2.36
C VAL A 115 6.41 -3.88 3.41
N THR A 116 7.67 -4.08 3.01
CA THR A 116 8.75 -4.46 3.95
C THR A 116 9.00 -3.36 4.97
N ILE A 117 9.14 -2.10 4.53
CA ILE A 117 9.31 -0.96 5.42
C ILE A 117 8.10 -0.82 6.36
N PHE A 118 6.88 -0.93 5.82
CA PHE A 118 5.65 -0.84 6.62
C PHE A 118 5.59 -1.92 7.69
N ALA A 119 5.92 -3.17 7.35
CA ALA A 119 5.93 -4.30 8.29
C ALA A 119 6.97 -4.11 9.40
N LEU A 120 8.20 -3.74 9.03
CA LEU A 120 9.27 -3.46 10.02
C LEU A 120 8.91 -2.29 10.94
N ALA A 121 8.33 -1.23 10.38
CA ALA A 121 7.86 -0.09 11.17
C ALA A 121 6.69 -0.47 12.07
N SER A 122 5.76 -1.33 11.61
CA SER A 122 4.68 -1.88 12.44
C SER A 122 5.23 -2.71 13.60
N LEU A 123 6.26 -3.52 13.36
CA LEU A 123 6.96 -4.24 14.42
C LEU A 123 7.56 -3.27 15.45
N LEU A 124 8.23 -2.21 15.00
CA LEU A 124 8.79 -1.18 15.88
C LEU A 124 7.71 -0.43 16.65
N CYS A 125 6.55 -0.12 16.03
CA CYS A 125 5.41 0.46 16.73
C CYS A 125 4.91 -0.47 17.85
N GLY A 126 4.75 -1.76 17.56
CA GLY A 126 4.30 -2.74 18.55
C GLY A 126 5.32 -3.01 19.67
N LEU A 127 6.60 -2.72 19.46
CA LEU A 127 7.67 -2.84 20.46
C LEU A 127 8.03 -1.51 21.13
N ALA A 128 7.28 -0.43 20.86
CA ALA A 128 7.62 0.88 21.37
C ALA A 128 7.47 0.97 22.90
N THR A 129 8.52 1.46 23.54
CA THR A 129 8.59 1.66 25.00
C THR A 129 8.53 3.14 25.39
N SER A 130 8.44 4.05 24.42
CA SER A 130 8.33 5.50 24.62
C SER A 130 7.53 6.15 23.50
N GLY A 131 6.93 7.30 23.79
CA GLY A 131 6.17 8.07 22.79
C GLY A 131 7.04 8.52 21.61
N SER A 132 8.29 8.92 21.85
CA SER A 132 9.22 9.31 20.78
C SER A 132 9.54 8.15 19.85
N MET A 133 9.77 6.96 20.38
CA MET A 133 9.98 5.75 19.58
C MET A 133 8.74 5.43 18.75
N LEU A 134 7.55 5.48 19.36
CA LEU A 134 6.30 5.23 18.65
C LEU A 134 6.08 6.24 17.51
N ILE A 135 6.25 7.54 17.78
CA ILE A 135 6.09 8.59 16.76
C ILE A 135 7.10 8.40 15.60
N ALA A 136 8.36 8.12 15.91
CA ALA A 136 9.37 7.87 14.88
C ALA A 136 9.04 6.64 14.03
N ALA A 137 8.58 5.55 14.65
CA ALA A 137 8.13 4.34 13.96
C ALA A 137 6.90 4.61 13.09
N ARG A 138 5.97 5.48 13.52
CA ARG A 138 4.81 5.91 12.73
C ARG A 138 5.23 6.70 11.47
N VAL A 139 6.23 7.57 11.56
CA VAL A 139 6.78 8.25 10.38
C VAL A 139 7.39 7.24 9.40
N LEU A 140 8.16 6.28 9.90
CA LEU A 140 8.75 5.22 9.07
C LEU A 140 7.66 4.34 8.42
N GLN A 141 6.60 4.05 9.15
CA GLN A 141 5.45 3.30 8.66
C GLN A 141 4.75 4.05 7.50
N ALA A 142 4.62 5.39 7.61
CA ALA A 142 4.09 6.23 6.53
C ALA A 142 4.97 6.16 5.27
N VAL A 143 6.31 6.13 5.41
CA VAL A 143 7.23 5.96 4.26
C VAL A 143 6.95 4.64 3.53
N GLY A 144 6.73 3.55 4.27
CA GLY A 144 6.30 2.28 3.68
C GLY A 144 4.98 2.39 2.93
N ALA A 145 3.97 3.01 3.55
CA ALA A 145 2.64 3.23 2.95
C ALA A 145 2.70 4.07 1.66
N VAL A 146 3.52 5.14 1.67
CA VAL A 146 3.77 6.02 0.52
C VAL A 146 4.27 5.26 -0.70
N LEU A 147 5.14 4.29 -0.53
CA LEU A 147 5.69 3.47 -1.62
C LEU A 147 4.69 2.42 -2.09
N MET A 148 4.02 1.72 -1.16
CA MET A 148 3.17 0.60 -1.54
C MET A 148 1.79 1.00 -2.05
N GLN A 149 1.19 2.10 -1.57
CA GLN A 149 -0.18 2.48 -1.92
C GLN A 149 -0.35 2.84 -3.41
N PRO A 150 0.41 3.77 -4.02
CA PRO A 150 0.28 4.05 -5.44
C PRO A 150 0.73 2.88 -6.31
N ALA A 151 1.76 2.13 -5.87
CA ALA A 151 2.24 0.96 -6.58
C ALA A 151 1.17 -0.15 -6.65
N SER A 152 0.48 -0.44 -5.53
CA SER A 152 -0.57 -1.46 -5.49
C SER A 152 -1.74 -1.12 -6.41
N GLY A 153 -2.21 0.14 -6.42
CA GLY A 153 -3.27 0.60 -7.31
C GLY A 153 -2.89 0.45 -8.79
N ALA A 154 -1.66 0.81 -9.13
CA ALA A 154 -1.15 0.68 -10.50
C ALA A 154 -1.03 -0.80 -10.93
N ILE A 155 -0.58 -1.70 -10.03
CA ILE A 155 -0.51 -3.15 -10.28
C ILE A 155 -1.92 -3.72 -10.49
N VAL A 156 -2.91 -3.31 -9.68
CA VAL A 156 -4.31 -3.75 -9.83
C VAL A 156 -4.88 -3.39 -11.20
N ILE A 157 -4.67 -2.16 -11.66
CA ILE A 157 -5.14 -1.73 -12.98
C ILE A 157 -4.43 -2.51 -14.09
N SER A 158 -3.11 -2.62 -14.03
CA SER A 158 -2.32 -3.28 -15.09
C SER A 158 -2.60 -4.78 -15.19
N THR A 159 -2.98 -5.45 -14.11
CA THR A 159 -3.26 -6.90 -14.08
C THR A 159 -4.75 -7.23 -14.23
N ALA A 160 -5.63 -6.24 -14.33
CA ALA A 160 -7.05 -6.46 -14.58
C ALA A 160 -7.28 -7.14 -15.93
N ALA A 161 -8.37 -7.90 -16.04
CA ALA A 161 -8.77 -8.44 -17.33
C ALA A 161 -9.25 -7.29 -18.24
N PRO A 162 -8.97 -7.33 -19.55
CA PRO A 162 -9.40 -6.30 -20.49
C PRO A 162 -10.90 -6.01 -20.38
N GLY A 163 -11.27 -4.73 -20.26
CA GLY A 163 -12.65 -4.27 -20.09
C GLY A 163 -13.24 -4.49 -18.68
N ARG A 164 -12.44 -4.95 -17.71
CA ARG A 164 -12.87 -5.16 -16.31
C ARG A 164 -12.10 -4.31 -15.32
N GLU A 165 -11.30 -3.34 -15.77
CA GLU A 165 -10.43 -2.49 -14.95
C GLU A 165 -11.22 -1.76 -13.88
N GLY A 166 -12.35 -1.15 -14.25
CA GLY A 166 -13.23 -0.44 -13.32
C GLY A 166 -13.83 -1.35 -12.26
N ARG A 167 -14.25 -2.57 -12.61
CA ARG A 167 -14.76 -3.55 -11.64
C ARG A 167 -13.67 -4.00 -10.67
N THR A 168 -12.48 -4.29 -11.19
CA THR A 168 -11.34 -4.74 -10.38
C THR A 168 -10.91 -3.65 -9.40
N MET A 169 -10.83 -2.40 -9.86
CA MET A 169 -10.54 -1.25 -9.01
C MET A 169 -11.65 -1.00 -7.98
N GLY A 170 -12.92 -1.17 -8.37
CA GLY A 170 -14.06 -1.07 -7.44
C GLY A 170 -13.99 -2.10 -6.31
N ILE A 171 -13.60 -3.34 -6.59
CA ILE A 171 -13.39 -4.38 -5.56
C ILE A 171 -12.22 -4.01 -4.66
N TYR A 172 -11.08 -3.62 -5.24
CA TYR A 172 -9.87 -3.20 -4.53
C TYR A 172 -10.15 -2.06 -3.55
N ILE A 173 -10.78 -0.98 -4.01
CA ILE A 173 -11.12 0.18 -3.16
C ILE A 173 -12.24 -0.18 -2.18
N GLY A 174 -13.29 -0.84 -2.63
CA GLY A 174 -14.47 -1.16 -1.80
C GLY A 174 -14.13 -2.02 -0.58
N ILE A 175 -13.34 -3.09 -0.76
CA ILE A 175 -12.89 -3.93 0.35
C ILE A 175 -11.96 -3.15 1.29
N SER A 176 -11.08 -2.32 0.73
CA SER A 176 -10.16 -1.50 1.55
C SER A 176 -10.92 -0.44 2.36
N MET A 177 -11.97 0.17 1.81
CA MET A 177 -12.84 1.09 2.56
C MET A 177 -13.65 0.38 3.64
N LEU A 178 -14.06 -0.87 3.41
CA LEU A 178 -14.69 -1.68 4.45
C LEU A 178 -13.73 -1.93 5.62
N SER A 179 -12.44 -2.14 5.34
CA SER A 179 -11.41 -2.30 6.38
C SER A 179 -11.24 -1.03 7.22
N LEU A 180 -11.36 0.16 6.60
CA LEU A 180 -11.40 1.45 7.32
C LEU A 180 -12.57 1.50 8.32
N ALA A 181 -13.75 1.06 7.91
CA ALA A 181 -14.96 1.08 8.74
C ALA A 181 -14.91 0.03 9.88
N ILE A 182 -14.30 -1.12 9.64
CA ILE A 182 -14.16 -2.20 10.62
C ILE A 182 -13.02 -1.90 11.62
N GLY A 183 -12.04 -1.08 11.23
CA GLY A 183 -10.86 -0.75 12.03
C GLY A 183 -11.16 -0.41 13.49
N PRO A 184 -12.06 0.53 13.81
CA PRO A 184 -12.38 0.90 15.19
C PRO A 184 -12.91 -0.26 16.02
N VAL A 185 -13.77 -1.11 15.46
CA VAL A 185 -14.35 -2.26 16.16
C VAL A 185 -13.27 -3.30 16.47
N LEU A 186 -12.46 -3.66 15.46
CA LEU A 186 -11.34 -4.57 15.63
C LEU A 186 -10.30 -4.00 16.61
N GLY A 187 -9.98 -2.71 16.46
CA GLY A 187 -9.03 -2.01 17.32
C GLY A 187 -9.48 -2.01 18.78
N GLY A 188 -10.76 -1.77 19.05
CA GLY A 188 -11.32 -1.84 20.40
C GLY A 188 -11.18 -3.24 21.01
N ILE A 189 -11.66 -4.27 20.30
CA ILE A 189 -11.60 -5.67 20.78
C ILE A 189 -10.16 -6.11 21.03
N VAL A 190 -9.25 -5.81 20.09
CA VAL A 190 -7.84 -6.21 20.17
C VAL A 190 -7.15 -5.49 21.32
N THR A 191 -7.37 -4.17 21.44
CA THR A 191 -6.78 -3.34 22.49
C THR A 191 -7.24 -3.77 23.89
N GLU A 192 -8.53 -4.08 24.08
CA GLU A 192 -9.07 -4.52 25.35
C GLU A 192 -8.58 -5.91 25.78
N ARG A 193 -8.44 -6.85 24.83
CA ARG A 193 -8.11 -8.26 25.16
C ARG A 193 -6.62 -8.55 25.19
N PHE A 194 -5.86 -7.91 24.31
CA PHE A 194 -4.44 -8.24 24.07
C PHE A 194 -3.50 -7.05 24.31
N GLY A 195 -4.04 -5.85 24.46
CA GLY A 195 -3.27 -4.61 24.55
C GLY A 195 -3.02 -3.95 23.20
N TRP A 196 -2.70 -2.65 23.24
CA TRP A 196 -2.54 -1.82 22.04
C TRP A 196 -1.39 -2.25 21.12
N HIS A 197 -0.37 -2.93 21.60
CA HIS A 197 0.74 -3.43 20.80
C HIS A 197 0.27 -4.33 19.65
N TRP A 198 -0.77 -5.12 19.89
CA TRP A 198 -1.30 -6.08 18.93
C TRP A 198 -1.97 -5.45 17.72
N ILE A 199 -2.42 -4.19 17.82
CA ILE A 199 -2.96 -3.49 16.64
C ILE A 199 -1.91 -3.29 15.54
N PHE A 200 -0.64 -3.20 15.92
CA PHE A 200 0.48 -3.11 14.99
C PHE A 200 0.95 -4.50 14.54
N PHE A 201 0.95 -5.49 15.42
CA PHE A 201 1.39 -6.85 15.06
C PHE A 201 0.45 -7.54 14.07
N ILE A 202 -0.82 -7.20 14.02
CA ILE A 202 -1.77 -7.70 13.00
C ILE A 202 -1.30 -7.39 11.57
N ASN A 203 -0.56 -6.31 11.35
CA ASN A 203 -0.03 -5.96 10.05
C ASN A 203 1.03 -6.96 9.55
N LEU A 204 1.76 -7.63 10.44
CA LEU A 204 2.87 -8.53 10.06
C LEU A 204 2.42 -9.74 9.25
N PRO A 205 1.40 -10.52 9.65
CA PRO A 205 0.93 -11.65 8.83
C PRO A 205 0.34 -11.20 7.50
N ILE A 206 -0.36 -10.06 7.45
CA ILE A 206 -0.92 -9.52 6.21
C ILE A 206 0.21 -9.12 5.25
N ALA A 207 1.23 -8.43 5.76
CA ALA A 207 2.41 -8.04 5.00
C ALA A 207 3.19 -9.27 4.49
N ALA A 208 3.36 -10.30 5.33
CA ALA A 208 4.01 -11.55 4.92
C ALA A 208 3.28 -12.24 3.77
N ILE A 209 1.94 -12.34 3.86
CA ILE A 209 1.11 -12.89 2.78
C ILE A 209 1.26 -12.05 1.51
N ALA A 210 1.19 -10.71 1.62
CA ALA A 210 1.34 -9.82 0.48
C ALA A 210 2.70 -9.96 -0.20
N LEU A 211 3.79 -10.09 0.56
CA LEU A 211 5.15 -10.31 0.04
C LEU A 211 5.29 -11.67 -0.66
N VAL A 212 4.78 -12.74 -0.06
CA VAL A 212 4.80 -14.07 -0.68
C VAL A 212 4.03 -14.06 -2.01
N LEU A 213 2.84 -13.47 -2.03
CA LEU A 213 2.03 -13.40 -3.24
C LEU A 213 2.61 -12.46 -4.31
N ALA A 214 3.37 -11.43 -3.92
CA ALA A 214 4.04 -10.52 -4.85
C ALA A 214 5.32 -11.12 -5.45
N ALA A 215 5.93 -12.12 -4.78
CA ALA A 215 7.12 -12.82 -5.27
C ALA A 215 6.82 -13.94 -6.28
N TRP A 216 5.53 -14.30 -6.44
CA TRP A 216 5.04 -15.31 -7.41
C TRP A 216 4.58 -14.64 -8.71
#